data_05ea816f2b5ca317c46607850a971421
#
_entry.id   05ea816f2b5ca317c46607850a971421
#
_cell.length_a   1.000
_cell.length_b   1.000
_cell.length_c   1.000
_cell.angle_alpha   90.00
_cell.angle_beta   90.00
_cell.angle_gamma   90.00
#
_symmetry.space_group_name_H-M   'P 1'
#
loop_
_entity.id
_entity.type
_entity.pdbx_description
1 polymer ?
#
loop_
_entity_poly.entity_id
_entity_poly.type
_entity_poly.pdbx_seq_one_letter_code
_entity_poly.pdbx_strand_id
1 'polypeptide(L)'
;MPLAETILPYLQRIDEARWYSNFGPLLTELEDRLSQRFPEGTRVITVANGTQALALTLMAMELPAGGLVAMPAWTFVATAHAVLQAGLVPWFVDVDEQTWSLDPAALAARLSQAPGPVVGAIPVSPFGRPLDLAAWRAFRETTGVPVLVDAAAGFDTADDARLPLVVSLHATKVAGAGEGGFLATDDADLAAKVRALSTFGFRGSRDSLLPATNAKLSEYTAAVGLASLDGWPADRLRFLRAAQMLRIGLTGLPQVEFQPGWGADWITSVCCVTLPQDAADAVEASLAAQGVDTRRWWGLGCHASPAFADLPREPLDATDRLGRRVIGLPFSIDLTSAEIGRIAAALRHALSGV
;
A
#
# COMPACT_ATOMS: atom_id res chain seq x y z
N MET A 1 3.98 -10.41 -11.99
CA MET A 1 3.22 -11.68 -11.75
C MET A 1 4.08 -12.85 -12.22
N PRO A 2 4.11 -13.99 -11.48
CA PRO A 2 4.80 -15.19 -11.91
C PRO A 2 4.20 -15.77 -13.20
N LEU A 3 5.01 -16.47 -13.98
CA LEU A 3 4.56 -17.14 -15.18
C LEU A 3 3.85 -18.47 -14.85
N ALA A 4 3.02 -18.96 -15.76
CA ALA A 4 2.26 -20.20 -15.55
C ALA A 4 3.18 -21.41 -15.19
N GLU A 5 4.34 -21.51 -15.82
CA GLU A 5 5.32 -22.57 -15.57
C GLU A 5 5.87 -22.58 -14.12
N THR A 6 6.01 -21.39 -13.49
CA THR A 6 6.46 -21.29 -12.10
C THR A 6 5.34 -21.54 -11.09
N ILE A 7 4.09 -21.40 -11.48
CA ILE A 7 2.91 -21.68 -10.66
C ILE A 7 2.56 -23.17 -10.72
N LEU A 8 2.81 -23.86 -11.83
CA LEU A 8 2.38 -25.22 -12.10
C LEU A 8 2.78 -26.23 -10.99
N PRO A 9 4.00 -26.22 -10.43
CA PRO A 9 4.35 -27.14 -9.33
C PRO A 9 3.44 -27.00 -8.10
N TYR A 10 3.02 -25.78 -7.79
CA TYR A 10 2.09 -25.50 -6.68
C TYR A 10 0.67 -25.98 -6.99
N LEU A 11 0.21 -25.83 -8.24
CA LEU A 11 -1.09 -26.36 -8.65
C LEU A 11 -1.14 -27.88 -8.55
N GLN A 12 -0.06 -28.58 -8.90
CA GLN A 12 0.05 -30.03 -8.73
C GLN A 12 -0.08 -30.45 -7.26
N ARG A 13 0.50 -29.68 -6.33
CA ARG A 13 0.35 -29.93 -4.88
C ARG A 13 -1.09 -29.75 -4.41
N ILE A 14 -1.86 -28.82 -5.00
CA ILE A 14 -3.30 -28.67 -4.73
C ILE A 14 -4.05 -29.93 -5.21
N ASP A 15 -3.73 -30.42 -6.41
CA ASP A 15 -4.36 -31.62 -6.96
C ASP A 15 -4.07 -32.86 -6.12
N GLU A 16 -2.85 -33.02 -5.62
CA GLU A 16 -2.45 -34.12 -4.74
C GLU A 16 -3.14 -34.05 -3.38
N ALA A 17 -3.16 -32.85 -2.76
CA ALA A 17 -3.73 -32.63 -1.44
C ALA A 17 -5.26 -32.65 -1.44
N ARG A 18 -5.93 -32.38 -2.60
CA ARG A 18 -7.37 -32.16 -2.71
C ARG A 18 -7.92 -31.11 -1.74
N TRP A 19 -7.09 -30.12 -1.40
CA TRP A 19 -7.43 -29.02 -0.51
C TRP A 19 -7.41 -27.71 -1.27
N TYR A 20 -8.54 -27.01 -1.36
CA TYR A 20 -8.73 -25.89 -2.26
C TYR A 20 -8.88 -24.54 -1.55
N SER A 21 -9.25 -24.55 -0.26
CA SER A 21 -9.53 -23.36 0.57
C SER A 21 -9.46 -23.72 2.06
N ASN A 22 -9.76 -22.74 2.95
CA ASN A 22 -9.85 -22.94 4.40
C ASN A 22 -8.52 -23.39 5.05
N PHE A 23 -7.48 -22.58 4.83
CA PHE A 23 -6.16 -22.74 5.49
C PHE A 23 -5.50 -24.08 5.19
N GLY A 24 -5.41 -24.42 3.91
CA GLY A 24 -4.70 -25.59 3.44
C GLY A 24 -3.17 -25.40 3.46
N PRO A 25 -2.44 -26.42 2.97
CA PRO A 25 -0.98 -26.47 3.07
C PRO A 25 -0.25 -25.29 2.41
N LEU A 26 -0.71 -24.84 1.22
CA LEU A 26 -0.04 -23.74 0.50
C LEU A 26 -0.28 -22.40 1.17
N LEU A 27 -1.50 -22.15 1.68
CA LEU A 27 -1.79 -20.92 2.40
C LEU A 27 -0.99 -20.85 3.69
N THR A 28 -0.88 -21.95 4.44
CA THR A 28 -0.06 -22.01 5.65
C THR A 28 1.42 -21.74 5.33
N GLU A 29 1.95 -22.39 4.29
CA GLU A 29 3.32 -22.14 3.82
C GLU A 29 3.54 -20.69 3.39
N LEU A 30 2.56 -20.08 2.69
CA LEU A 30 2.65 -18.69 2.28
C LEU A 30 2.73 -17.75 3.50
N GLU A 31 1.88 -17.96 4.51
CA GLU A 31 1.90 -17.16 5.74
C GLU A 31 3.21 -17.35 6.52
N ASP A 32 3.71 -18.57 6.63
CA ASP A 32 4.99 -18.89 7.28
C ASP A 32 6.16 -18.20 6.56
N ARG A 33 6.21 -18.26 5.24
CA ARG A 33 7.27 -17.61 4.45
C ARG A 33 7.17 -16.09 4.46
N LEU A 34 5.97 -15.53 4.50
CA LEU A 34 5.78 -14.10 4.67
C LEU A 34 6.21 -13.65 6.07
N SER A 35 5.92 -14.44 7.12
CA SER A 35 6.31 -14.10 8.49
C SER A 35 7.83 -14.06 8.69
N GLN A 36 8.59 -14.90 7.96
CA GLN A 36 10.06 -14.92 7.99
C GLN A 36 10.71 -13.61 7.48
N ARG A 37 9.95 -12.72 6.85
CA ARG A 37 10.41 -11.38 6.43
C ARG A 37 10.47 -10.39 7.59
N PHE A 38 9.88 -10.72 8.73
CA PHE A 38 9.72 -9.88 9.91
C PHE A 38 10.48 -10.46 11.10
N PRO A 39 10.65 -9.69 12.18
CA PRO A 39 11.23 -10.20 13.42
C PRO A 39 10.49 -11.44 13.95
N GLU A 40 11.23 -12.28 14.69
CA GLU A 40 10.67 -13.47 15.33
C GLU A 40 9.45 -13.12 16.20
N GLY A 41 8.43 -13.97 16.16
CA GLY A 41 7.17 -13.76 16.85
C GLY A 41 6.10 -13.03 16.03
N THR A 42 6.46 -12.44 14.88
CA THR A 42 5.48 -11.83 13.99
C THR A 42 4.55 -12.87 13.38
N ARG A 43 3.27 -12.55 13.37
CA ARG A 43 2.20 -13.33 12.76
C ARG A 43 1.74 -12.67 11.47
N VAL A 44 1.55 -13.47 10.44
CA VAL A 44 0.97 -13.03 9.17
C VAL A 44 -0.41 -13.67 9.00
N ILE A 45 -1.39 -12.85 8.67
CA ILE A 45 -2.77 -13.28 8.38
C ILE A 45 -3.10 -12.83 6.96
N THR A 46 -3.20 -13.77 6.04
CA THR A 46 -3.61 -13.48 4.66
C THR A 46 -5.13 -13.36 4.54
N VAL A 47 -5.56 -12.44 3.68
CA VAL A 47 -6.96 -12.19 3.37
C VAL A 47 -7.15 -11.85 1.88
N ALA A 48 -8.41 -11.78 1.44
CA ALA A 48 -8.81 -11.66 0.03
C ALA A 48 -8.19 -10.46 -0.72
N ASN A 49 -7.90 -9.36 -0.05
CA ASN A 49 -7.21 -8.19 -0.61
C ASN A 49 -6.73 -7.23 0.49
N GLY A 50 -5.90 -6.23 0.11
CA GLY A 50 -5.37 -5.25 1.06
C GLY A 50 -6.44 -4.39 1.75
N THR A 51 -7.52 -4.04 1.06
CA THR A 51 -8.64 -3.27 1.65
C THR A 51 -9.32 -4.06 2.77
N GLN A 52 -9.55 -5.35 2.56
CA GLN A 52 -10.09 -6.23 3.60
C GLN A 52 -9.10 -6.42 4.74
N ALA A 53 -7.80 -6.48 4.47
CA ALA A 53 -6.79 -6.54 5.53
C ALA A 53 -6.86 -5.30 6.44
N LEU A 54 -6.98 -4.09 5.87
CA LEU A 54 -7.15 -2.86 6.63
C LEU A 54 -8.47 -2.86 7.43
N ALA A 55 -9.59 -3.13 6.75
CA ALA A 55 -10.91 -3.09 7.38
C ALA A 55 -11.04 -4.09 8.53
N LEU A 56 -10.64 -5.35 8.31
CA LEU A 56 -10.71 -6.39 9.34
C LEU A 56 -9.75 -6.11 10.51
N THR A 57 -8.60 -5.50 10.26
CA THR A 57 -7.69 -5.10 11.33
C THR A 57 -8.29 -3.98 12.18
N LEU A 58 -8.89 -2.95 11.55
CA LEU A 58 -9.60 -1.88 12.27
C LEU A 58 -10.76 -2.44 13.10
N MET A 59 -11.56 -3.36 12.54
CA MET A 59 -12.63 -4.03 13.29
C MET A 59 -12.07 -4.84 14.47
N ALA A 60 -10.94 -5.54 14.27
CA ALA A 60 -10.30 -6.33 15.32
C ALA A 60 -9.68 -5.48 16.44
N MET A 61 -9.31 -4.23 16.16
CA MET A 61 -8.84 -3.26 17.15
C MET A 61 -9.95 -2.77 18.10
N GLU A 62 -11.23 -3.05 17.80
CA GLU A 62 -12.39 -2.73 18.64
C GLU A 62 -12.45 -1.25 19.05
N LEU A 63 -12.12 -0.36 18.11
CA LEU A 63 -12.14 1.07 18.33
C LEU A 63 -13.56 1.59 18.56
N PRO A 64 -13.76 2.68 19.33
CA PRO A 64 -15.07 3.28 19.55
C PRO A 64 -15.79 3.62 18.23
N ALA A 65 -16.97 3.05 18.02
CA ALA A 65 -17.76 3.23 16.81
C ALA A 65 -18.04 4.71 16.51
N GLY A 66 -17.94 5.12 15.26
CA GLY A 66 -18.09 6.51 14.83
C GLY A 66 -16.94 7.44 15.23
N GLY A 67 -15.89 6.91 15.88
CA GLY A 67 -14.70 7.69 16.20
C GLY A 67 -13.87 8.04 14.97
N LEU A 68 -13.10 9.12 15.04
CA LEU A 68 -12.26 9.59 13.95
C LEU A 68 -11.00 8.76 13.82
N VAL A 69 -10.64 8.40 12.59
CA VAL A 69 -9.35 7.80 12.26
C VAL A 69 -8.56 8.81 11.42
N ALA A 70 -7.46 9.30 11.97
CA ALA A 70 -6.57 10.20 11.27
C ALA A 70 -5.85 9.44 10.15
N MET A 71 -5.96 9.93 8.93
CA MET A 71 -5.32 9.33 7.76
C MET A 71 -4.89 10.40 6.76
N PRO A 72 -3.85 10.17 5.92
CA PRO A 72 -3.45 11.15 4.94
C PRO A 72 -4.56 11.37 3.91
N ALA A 73 -4.74 12.63 3.49
CA ALA A 73 -5.56 12.93 2.32
C ALA A 73 -4.86 12.46 1.01
N TRP A 74 -3.53 12.45 1.02
CA TRP A 74 -2.71 11.91 -0.07
C TRP A 74 -2.53 10.40 0.08
N THR A 75 -3.54 9.65 -0.37
CA THR A 75 -3.57 8.17 -0.36
C THR A 75 -4.55 7.63 -1.40
N PHE A 76 -4.53 6.32 -1.61
CA PHE A 76 -5.53 5.62 -2.41
C PHE A 76 -6.86 5.50 -1.64
N VAL A 77 -7.95 5.49 -2.36
CA VAL A 77 -9.32 5.44 -1.80
C VAL A 77 -9.60 4.23 -0.88
N ALA A 78 -8.84 3.14 -1.03
CA ALA A 78 -9.00 1.94 -0.23
C ALA A 78 -8.82 2.19 1.28
N THR A 79 -7.91 3.09 1.67
CA THR A 79 -7.68 3.44 3.08
C THR A 79 -8.94 4.04 3.71
N ALA A 80 -9.60 5.00 3.03
CA ALA A 80 -10.84 5.59 3.53
C ALA A 80 -12.01 4.60 3.54
N HIS A 81 -12.13 3.78 2.48
CA HIS A 81 -13.15 2.74 2.45
C HIS A 81 -12.99 1.72 3.59
N ALA A 82 -11.76 1.34 3.94
CA ALA A 82 -11.51 0.42 5.04
C ALA A 82 -11.95 1.01 6.40
N VAL A 83 -11.71 2.30 6.62
CA VAL A 83 -12.18 3.02 7.82
C VAL A 83 -13.71 3.02 7.89
N LEU A 84 -14.38 3.35 6.79
CA LEU A 84 -15.85 3.36 6.73
C LEU A 84 -16.43 1.94 6.92
N GLN A 85 -15.84 0.92 6.33
CA GLN A 85 -16.26 -0.48 6.50
C GLN A 85 -16.12 -0.96 7.95
N ALA A 86 -15.18 -0.40 8.71
CA ALA A 86 -15.01 -0.69 10.12
C ALA A 86 -16.00 0.09 11.04
N GLY A 87 -16.91 0.89 10.46
CA GLY A 87 -17.86 1.71 11.23
C GLY A 87 -17.23 2.94 11.88
N LEU A 88 -16.08 3.38 11.35
CA LEU A 88 -15.32 4.54 11.81
C LEU A 88 -15.43 5.67 10.79
N VAL A 89 -14.91 6.85 11.14
CA VAL A 89 -14.99 8.04 10.29
C VAL A 89 -13.58 8.48 9.89
N PRO A 90 -13.24 8.54 8.58
CA PRO A 90 -11.99 9.12 8.13
C PRO A 90 -11.89 10.60 8.52
N TRP A 91 -10.77 10.98 9.11
CA TRP A 91 -10.36 12.38 9.26
C TRP A 91 -9.13 12.60 8.39
N PHE A 92 -9.30 13.36 7.29
CA PHE A 92 -8.23 13.62 6.35
C PHE A 92 -7.28 14.69 6.90
N VAL A 93 -6.03 14.31 7.03
CA VAL A 93 -4.93 15.12 7.52
C VAL A 93 -3.94 15.35 6.39
N ASP A 94 -3.33 16.55 6.35
CA ASP A 94 -2.36 16.90 5.33
C ASP A 94 -1.03 16.17 5.54
N VAL A 95 -0.29 15.99 4.46
CA VAL A 95 0.99 15.29 4.45
C VAL A 95 2.17 16.24 4.41
N ASP A 96 3.34 15.76 4.74
CA ASP A 96 4.60 16.44 4.42
C ASP A 96 4.87 16.35 2.91
N GLU A 97 5.14 17.49 2.29
CA GLU A 97 5.29 17.59 0.82
C GLU A 97 6.54 16.88 0.29
N GLN A 98 7.58 16.69 1.11
CA GLN A 98 8.82 16.03 0.71
C GLN A 98 8.71 14.51 0.83
N THR A 99 8.04 14.05 1.87
CA THR A 99 7.90 12.62 2.17
C THR A 99 6.63 12.02 1.59
N TRP A 100 5.61 12.83 1.32
CA TRP A 100 4.24 12.47 0.89
C TRP A 100 3.47 11.65 1.93
N SER A 101 3.95 11.62 3.15
CA SER A 101 3.36 10.85 4.26
C SER A 101 2.99 11.75 5.43
N LEU A 102 2.14 11.25 6.33
CA LEU A 102 1.90 11.91 7.58
C LEU A 102 3.18 12.00 8.41
N ASP A 103 3.38 13.15 9.04
CA ASP A 103 4.38 13.33 10.09
C ASP A 103 3.75 13.05 11.46
N PRO A 104 4.27 12.09 12.25
CA PRO A 104 3.67 11.73 13.52
C PRO A 104 3.74 12.85 14.58
N ALA A 105 4.78 13.70 14.56
CA ALA A 105 4.90 14.81 15.49
C ALA A 105 3.89 15.92 15.15
N ALA A 106 3.74 16.23 13.85
CA ALA A 106 2.75 17.17 13.37
C ALA A 106 1.32 16.68 13.68
N LEU A 107 1.04 15.38 13.50
CA LEU A 107 -0.26 14.80 13.84
C LEU A 107 -0.53 14.90 15.34
N ALA A 108 0.46 14.57 16.20
CA ALA A 108 0.31 14.67 17.66
C ALA A 108 -0.09 16.09 18.10
N ALA A 109 0.53 17.11 17.52
CA ALA A 109 0.21 18.51 17.82
C ALA A 109 -1.20 18.94 17.36
N ARG A 110 -1.79 18.23 16.39
CA ARG A 110 -3.10 18.54 15.79
C ARG A 110 -4.26 17.76 16.38
N LEU A 111 -4.03 16.72 17.19
CA LEU A 111 -5.09 15.87 17.77
C LEU A 111 -6.15 16.66 18.54
N SER A 112 -5.76 17.72 19.26
CA SER A 112 -6.68 18.59 19.99
C SER A 112 -7.54 19.50 19.09
N GLN A 113 -7.19 19.61 17.82
CA GLN A 113 -7.91 20.43 16.82
C GLN A 113 -8.87 19.56 15.97
N ALA A 114 -8.86 18.24 16.17
CA ALA A 114 -9.76 17.36 15.46
C ALA A 114 -11.23 17.67 15.78
N PRO A 115 -12.16 17.51 14.83
CA PRO A 115 -13.57 17.81 15.04
C PRO A 115 -14.31 16.84 15.94
N GLY A 116 -13.61 15.86 16.52
CA GLY A 116 -14.13 14.86 17.43
C GLY A 116 -13.01 13.95 17.98
N PRO A 117 -13.38 12.92 18.77
CA PRO A 117 -12.39 12.01 19.34
C PRO A 117 -11.64 11.23 18.26
N VAL A 118 -10.31 11.35 18.23
CA VAL A 118 -9.44 10.54 17.37
C VAL A 118 -9.16 9.22 18.07
N VAL A 119 -9.68 8.13 17.49
CA VAL A 119 -9.60 6.78 18.08
C VAL A 119 -8.56 5.90 17.42
N GLY A 120 -7.96 6.34 16.29
CA GLY A 120 -6.92 5.62 15.57
C GLY A 120 -6.19 6.52 14.57
N ALA A 121 -5.04 6.05 14.09
CA ALA A 121 -4.28 6.69 13.02
C ALA A 121 -3.81 5.65 12.01
N ILE A 122 -3.89 6.00 10.71
CA ILE A 122 -3.41 5.16 9.61
C ILE A 122 -2.37 5.95 8.81
N PRO A 123 -1.08 5.90 9.17
CA PRO A 123 -0.04 6.34 8.26
C PRO A 123 0.03 5.44 7.04
N VAL A 124 0.21 6.05 5.87
CA VAL A 124 0.32 5.34 4.58
C VAL A 124 1.76 5.44 4.07
N SER A 125 2.31 4.30 3.67
CA SER A 125 3.58 4.18 2.94
C SER A 125 3.36 4.61 1.48
N PRO A 126 3.68 5.86 1.10
CA PRO A 126 3.25 6.41 -0.18
C PRO A 126 4.00 5.73 -1.33
N PHE A 127 3.26 4.98 -2.14
CA PHE A 127 3.78 4.17 -3.25
C PHE A 127 4.86 3.14 -2.85
N GLY A 128 4.98 2.80 -1.57
CA GLY A 128 5.95 1.84 -1.03
C GLY A 128 7.17 2.47 -0.36
N ARG A 129 7.23 3.82 -0.29
CA ARG A 129 8.28 4.50 0.46
C ARG A 129 8.24 4.11 1.95
N PRO A 130 9.37 3.74 2.58
CA PRO A 130 9.38 3.37 3.99
C PRO A 130 8.98 4.54 4.89
N LEU A 131 8.25 4.22 5.97
CA LEU A 131 7.90 5.15 7.04
C LEU A 131 8.90 5.03 8.19
N ASP A 132 9.06 6.09 8.97
CA ASP A 132 9.75 6.02 10.27
C ASP A 132 8.84 5.34 11.31
N LEU A 133 8.87 4.01 11.36
CA LEU A 133 8.06 3.23 12.29
C LEU A 133 8.47 3.47 13.75
N ALA A 134 9.71 3.91 14.03
CA ALA A 134 10.12 4.27 15.39
C ALA A 134 9.40 5.54 15.86
N ALA A 135 9.30 6.56 15.02
CA ALA A 135 8.55 7.77 15.31
C ALA A 135 7.04 7.47 15.48
N TRP A 136 6.47 6.55 14.69
CA TRP A 136 5.07 6.14 14.84
C TRP A 136 4.80 5.32 16.11
N ARG A 137 5.76 4.52 16.58
CA ARG A 137 5.67 3.87 17.91
C ARG A 137 5.69 4.91 19.02
N ALA A 138 6.62 5.87 18.97
CA ALA A 138 6.68 6.96 19.94
C ALA A 138 5.37 7.79 19.95
N PHE A 139 4.78 8.04 18.78
CA PHE A 139 3.46 8.67 18.67
C PHE A 139 2.39 7.86 19.43
N ARG A 140 2.29 6.55 19.18
CA ARG A 140 1.34 5.67 19.87
C ARG A 140 1.54 5.69 21.39
N GLU A 141 2.79 5.63 21.85
CA GLU A 141 3.14 5.63 23.28
C GLU A 141 2.80 6.95 23.95
N THR A 142 3.04 8.08 23.31
CA THR A 142 2.83 9.41 23.90
C THR A 142 1.40 9.88 23.83
N THR A 143 0.66 9.52 22.78
CA THR A 143 -0.73 9.98 22.59
C THR A 143 -1.78 8.98 23.04
N GLY A 144 -1.40 7.70 23.17
CA GLY A 144 -2.34 6.59 23.40
C GLY A 144 -3.20 6.24 22.18
N VAL A 145 -3.03 6.93 21.04
CA VAL A 145 -3.80 6.66 19.81
C VAL A 145 -3.25 5.42 19.10
N PRO A 146 -4.06 4.37 18.92
CA PRO A 146 -3.66 3.18 18.17
C PRO A 146 -3.27 3.50 16.73
N VAL A 147 -2.27 2.78 16.20
CA VAL A 147 -1.73 2.97 14.84
C VAL A 147 -1.85 1.69 14.05
N LEU A 148 -2.39 1.78 12.83
CA LEU A 148 -2.37 0.74 11.81
C LEU A 148 -1.64 1.28 10.58
N VAL A 149 -0.57 0.62 10.14
CA VAL A 149 0.21 1.07 8.99
C VAL A 149 -0.38 0.52 7.69
N ASP A 150 -0.75 1.40 6.76
CA ASP A 150 -1.08 1.01 5.39
C ASP A 150 0.21 1.00 4.54
N ALA A 151 0.81 -0.16 4.44
CA ALA A 151 1.96 -0.45 3.59
C ALA A 151 1.56 -1.22 2.31
N ALA A 152 0.37 -0.94 1.75
CA ALA A 152 -0.17 -1.70 0.62
C ALA A 152 0.78 -1.81 -0.59
N ALA A 153 1.66 -0.85 -0.81
CA ALA A 153 2.70 -0.92 -1.85
C ALA A 153 4.10 -1.23 -1.29
N GLY A 154 4.23 -1.42 0.02
CA GLY A 154 5.48 -1.48 0.76
C GLY A 154 6.09 -2.88 0.91
N PHE A 155 5.79 -3.85 0.04
CA PHE A 155 6.33 -5.21 0.18
C PHE A 155 7.86 -5.25 0.28
N ASP A 156 8.57 -4.38 -0.44
CA ASP A 156 10.04 -4.28 -0.39
C ASP A 156 10.57 -3.77 0.96
N THR A 157 9.82 -2.88 1.60
CA THR A 157 10.24 -2.10 2.78
C THR A 157 9.57 -2.52 4.09
N ALA A 158 8.58 -3.41 4.01
CA ALA A 158 7.87 -3.92 5.19
C ALA A 158 8.70 -5.02 5.87
N ASP A 159 9.37 -4.67 6.96
CA ASP A 159 10.28 -5.53 7.73
C ASP A 159 10.10 -5.44 9.25
N ASP A 160 9.18 -4.60 9.75
CA ASP A 160 8.90 -4.42 11.18
C ASP A 160 7.39 -4.39 11.43
N ALA A 161 6.89 -5.32 12.23
CA ALA A 161 5.47 -5.50 12.54
C ALA A 161 5.12 -5.21 14.02
N ARG A 162 5.96 -4.48 14.74
CA ARG A 162 5.67 -3.97 16.11
C ARG A 162 4.57 -2.91 16.13
N LEU A 163 4.25 -2.34 14.99
CA LEU A 163 2.93 -1.77 14.68
C LEU A 163 2.25 -2.70 13.69
N PRO A 164 0.95 -2.98 13.84
CA PRO A 164 0.24 -3.75 12.84
C PRO A 164 0.34 -3.06 11.48
N LEU A 165 0.71 -3.79 10.46
CA LEU A 165 0.84 -3.26 9.11
C LEU A 165 0.16 -4.15 8.07
N VAL A 166 -0.34 -3.53 7.02
CA VAL A 166 -1.03 -4.22 5.93
C VAL A 166 -0.26 -4.06 4.63
N VAL A 167 -0.05 -5.18 3.93
CA VAL A 167 0.56 -5.22 2.60
C VAL A 167 -0.44 -5.80 1.61
N SER A 168 -0.53 -5.23 0.41
CA SER A 168 -1.34 -5.76 -0.69
C SER A 168 -0.55 -6.70 -1.57
N LEU A 169 -1.17 -7.80 -1.96
CA LEU A 169 -0.68 -8.77 -2.94
C LEU A 169 -1.45 -8.67 -4.28
N HIS A 170 -2.10 -7.53 -4.54
CA HIS A 170 -2.76 -7.30 -5.82
C HIS A 170 -1.78 -7.43 -6.99
N ALA A 171 -2.26 -7.86 -8.16
CA ALA A 171 -1.46 -8.13 -9.36
C ALA A 171 -0.52 -6.98 -9.79
N THR A 172 -0.87 -5.73 -9.48
CA THR A 172 -0.04 -4.55 -9.80
C THR A 172 1.11 -4.32 -8.82
N LYS A 173 1.19 -5.05 -7.72
CA LYS A 173 2.25 -4.91 -6.71
C LYS A 173 3.49 -5.73 -7.08
N VAL A 174 4.63 -5.40 -6.48
CA VAL A 174 5.91 -6.07 -6.77
C VAL A 174 5.91 -7.58 -6.46
N ALA A 175 5.13 -8.00 -5.47
CA ALA A 175 4.91 -9.40 -5.11
C ALA A 175 3.41 -9.72 -5.24
N GLY A 176 2.90 -9.70 -6.46
CA GLY A 176 1.48 -9.92 -6.74
C GLY A 176 1.08 -11.40 -6.68
N ALA A 177 -0.15 -11.66 -6.20
CA ALA A 177 -0.79 -12.97 -6.21
C ALA A 177 -2.12 -12.97 -7.01
N GLY A 178 -2.35 -11.93 -7.84
CA GLY A 178 -3.64 -11.65 -8.49
C GLY A 178 -4.45 -10.74 -7.60
N GLU A 179 -5.17 -11.29 -6.66
CA GLU A 179 -5.79 -10.60 -5.52
C GLU A 179 -5.22 -11.16 -4.23
N GLY A 180 -5.16 -10.35 -3.20
CA GLY A 180 -4.67 -10.74 -1.88
C GLY A 180 -4.16 -9.57 -1.07
N GLY A 181 -3.98 -9.82 0.20
CA GLY A 181 -3.33 -8.93 1.13
C GLY A 181 -3.05 -9.66 2.44
N PHE A 182 -2.26 -9.06 3.29
CA PHE A 182 -2.01 -9.63 4.60
C PHE A 182 -1.81 -8.55 5.66
N LEU A 183 -2.20 -8.88 6.88
CA LEU A 183 -1.77 -8.23 8.10
C LEU A 183 -0.48 -8.89 8.58
N ALA A 184 0.51 -8.09 8.99
CA ALA A 184 1.63 -8.53 9.81
C ALA A 184 1.58 -7.80 11.17
N THR A 185 1.74 -8.54 12.26
CA THR A 185 1.68 -8.02 13.63
C THR A 185 2.40 -8.94 14.62
N ASP A 186 2.98 -8.39 15.68
CA ASP A 186 3.49 -9.14 16.84
C ASP A 186 2.40 -9.40 17.89
N ASP A 187 1.24 -8.75 17.77
CA ASP A 187 0.08 -8.96 18.65
C ASP A 187 -0.69 -10.23 18.24
N ALA A 188 -0.55 -11.27 19.08
CA ALA A 188 -1.19 -12.57 18.85
C ALA A 188 -2.72 -12.51 18.93
N ASP A 189 -3.27 -11.66 19.79
CA ASP A 189 -4.72 -11.53 20.00
C ASP A 189 -5.35 -10.79 18.80
N LEU A 190 -4.70 -9.73 18.33
CA LEU A 190 -5.11 -9.03 17.12
C LEU A 190 -5.10 -9.97 15.90
N ALA A 191 -4.03 -10.75 15.72
CA ALA A 191 -3.94 -11.75 14.65
C ALA A 191 -5.07 -12.78 14.71
N ALA A 192 -5.36 -13.31 15.92
CA ALA A 192 -6.44 -14.28 16.11
C ALA A 192 -7.83 -13.68 15.84
N LYS A 193 -8.06 -12.41 16.21
CA LYS A 193 -9.30 -11.69 15.90
C LYS A 193 -9.48 -11.49 14.40
N VAL A 194 -8.45 -11.04 13.68
CA VAL A 194 -8.49 -10.86 12.22
C VAL A 194 -8.73 -12.20 11.52
N ARG A 195 -8.09 -13.29 11.97
CA ARG A 195 -8.35 -14.63 11.47
C ARG A 195 -9.83 -15.02 11.61
N ALA A 196 -10.41 -14.82 12.78
CA ALA A 196 -11.81 -15.10 13.04
C ALA A 196 -12.74 -14.24 12.16
N LEU A 197 -12.49 -12.93 12.09
CA LEU A 197 -13.24 -11.99 11.26
C LEU A 197 -13.20 -12.37 9.77
N SER A 198 -12.10 -12.92 9.27
CA SER A 198 -11.97 -13.39 7.89
C SER A 198 -12.69 -14.71 7.61
N THR A 199 -13.20 -15.41 8.64
CA THR A 199 -13.78 -16.77 8.56
C THR A 199 -15.10 -16.91 9.29
N PHE A 200 -16.05 -16.03 9.04
CA PHE A 200 -17.38 -16.10 9.63
C PHE A 200 -17.42 -16.06 11.17
N GLY A 201 -16.37 -15.58 11.84
CA GLY A 201 -16.28 -15.56 13.30
C GLY A 201 -15.96 -16.91 13.95
N PHE A 202 -15.49 -17.88 13.19
CA PHE A 202 -15.15 -19.20 13.71
C PHE A 202 -13.86 -19.17 14.54
N ARG A 203 -13.90 -19.83 15.72
CA ARG A 203 -12.74 -20.01 16.61
C ARG A 203 -12.74 -21.46 17.15
N GLY A 204 -12.15 -22.37 16.37
CA GLY A 204 -12.04 -23.78 16.76
C GLY A 204 -13.32 -24.61 16.65
N SER A 205 -14.47 -24.01 16.40
CA SER A 205 -15.76 -24.64 16.09
C SER A 205 -16.39 -23.97 14.86
N ARG A 206 -17.51 -24.50 14.39
CA ARG A 206 -18.33 -23.86 13.33
C ARG A 206 -19.39 -22.89 13.88
N ASP A 207 -19.30 -22.54 15.15
CA ASP A 207 -20.17 -21.51 15.72
C ASP A 207 -19.61 -20.13 15.36
N SER A 208 -20.47 -19.28 14.81
CA SER A 208 -20.14 -17.88 14.56
C SER A 208 -20.21 -17.10 15.86
N LEU A 209 -19.05 -16.78 16.44
CA LEU A 209 -18.96 -16.14 17.76
C LEU A 209 -19.03 -14.61 17.71
N LEU A 210 -18.91 -14.03 16.52
CA LEU A 210 -18.96 -12.57 16.28
C LEU A 210 -19.41 -12.27 14.85
N PRO A 211 -20.02 -11.10 14.59
CA PRO A 211 -20.29 -10.63 13.23
C PRO A 211 -18.99 -10.56 12.42
N ALA A 212 -18.96 -11.23 11.28
CA ALA A 212 -17.74 -11.41 10.50
C ALA A 212 -18.06 -11.58 9.00
N THR A 213 -17.05 -11.81 8.18
CA THR A 213 -17.19 -12.00 6.75
C THR A 213 -16.43 -13.24 6.27
N ASN A 214 -16.50 -13.51 4.97
CA ASN A 214 -15.64 -14.47 4.29
C ASN A 214 -14.60 -13.74 3.43
N ALA A 215 -13.43 -13.51 4.00
CA ALA A 215 -12.32 -12.85 3.33
C ALA A 215 -11.06 -13.74 3.25
N LYS A 216 -11.25 -15.06 3.24
CA LYS A 216 -10.13 -16.00 3.14
C LYS A 216 -9.47 -15.96 1.77
N LEU A 217 -8.15 -16.17 1.76
CA LEU A 217 -7.42 -16.49 0.55
C LEU A 217 -7.65 -17.97 0.16
N SER A 218 -7.65 -18.28 -1.14
CA SER A 218 -7.72 -19.65 -1.64
C SER A 218 -6.32 -20.28 -1.75
N GLU A 219 -6.26 -21.61 -1.82
CA GLU A 219 -5.00 -22.33 -2.12
C GLU A 219 -4.46 -21.95 -3.51
N TYR A 220 -5.32 -21.68 -4.49
CA TYR A 220 -4.90 -21.21 -5.81
C TYR A 220 -4.20 -19.85 -5.75
N THR A 221 -4.74 -18.92 -4.98
CA THR A 221 -4.08 -17.61 -4.78
C THR A 221 -2.78 -17.78 -3.98
N ALA A 222 -2.76 -18.68 -2.99
CA ALA A 222 -1.55 -19.00 -2.25
C ALA A 222 -0.46 -19.60 -3.16
N ALA A 223 -0.83 -20.47 -4.12
CA ALA A 223 0.08 -21.02 -5.13
C ALA A 223 0.76 -19.92 -5.95
N VAL A 224 -0.03 -18.92 -6.42
CA VAL A 224 0.52 -17.76 -7.13
C VAL A 224 1.42 -16.91 -6.22
N GLY A 225 1.01 -16.69 -4.96
CA GLY A 225 1.79 -15.96 -3.97
C GLY A 225 3.13 -16.62 -3.67
N LEU A 226 3.16 -17.94 -3.51
CA LEU A 226 4.39 -18.72 -3.28
C LEU A 226 5.34 -18.62 -4.48
N ALA A 227 4.82 -18.80 -5.70
CA ALA A 227 5.61 -18.63 -6.91
C ALA A 227 6.16 -17.18 -7.06
N SER A 228 5.39 -16.19 -6.64
CA SER A 228 5.83 -14.80 -6.59
C SER A 228 6.97 -14.59 -5.57
N LEU A 229 6.89 -15.22 -4.39
CA LEU A 229 7.95 -15.19 -3.39
C LEU A 229 9.24 -15.87 -3.87
N ASP A 230 9.13 -16.99 -4.60
CA ASP A 230 10.29 -17.65 -5.20
C ASP A 230 11.04 -16.76 -6.17
N GLY A 231 10.30 -16.03 -7.01
CA GLY A 231 10.86 -15.08 -7.98
C GLY A 231 11.37 -13.77 -7.37
N TRP A 232 10.92 -13.41 -6.17
CA TRP A 232 11.13 -12.09 -5.58
C TRP A 232 12.59 -11.63 -5.53
N PRO A 233 13.59 -12.44 -5.09
CA PRO A 233 14.97 -11.98 -5.03
C PRO A 233 15.52 -11.53 -6.40
N ALA A 234 15.14 -12.24 -7.46
CA ALA A 234 15.55 -11.90 -8.83
C ALA A 234 14.75 -10.69 -9.36
N ASP A 235 13.45 -10.66 -9.13
CA ASP A 235 12.58 -9.57 -9.59
C ASP A 235 12.91 -8.26 -8.89
N ARG A 236 13.28 -8.28 -7.60
CA ARG A 236 13.77 -7.09 -6.89
C ARG A 236 14.96 -6.45 -7.60
N LEU A 237 15.91 -7.25 -8.03
CA LEU A 237 17.08 -6.76 -8.79
C LEU A 237 16.69 -6.20 -10.17
N ARG A 238 15.68 -6.79 -10.83
CA ARG A 238 15.16 -6.28 -12.11
C ARG A 238 14.45 -4.93 -11.89
N PHE A 239 13.59 -4.80 -10.88
CA PHE A 239 12.97 -3.54 -10.51
C PHE A 239 14.02 -2.46 -10.20
N LEU A 240 15.04 -2.79 -9.42
CA LEU A 240 16.12 -1.87 -9.08
C LEU A 240 16.86 -1.38 -10.33
N ARG A 241 17.22 -2.30 -11.24
CA ARG A 241 17.89 -1.96 -12.51
C ARG A 241 17.01 -1.06 -13.38
N ALA A 242 15.73 -1.41 -13.56
CA ALA A 242 14.80 -0.60 -14.34
C ALA A 242 14.64 0.81 -13.77
N ALA A 243 14.52 0.93 -12.44
CA ALA A 243 14.44 2.22 -11.75
C ALA A 243 15.72 3.05 -11.96
N GLN A 244 16.89 2.44 -11.81
CA GLN A 244 18.18 3.11 -12.04
C GLN A 244 18.34 3.57 -13.49
N MET A 245 17.97 2.72 -14.46
CA MET A 245 18.00 3.08 -15.87
C MET A 245 17.07 4.27 -16.18
N LEU A 246 15.86 4.29 -15.61
CA LEU A 246 14.92 5.39 -15.78
C LEU A 246 15.47 6.68 -15.14
N ARG A 247 16.02 6.61 -13.93
CA ARG A 247 16.67 7.76 -13.26
C ARG A 247 17.81 8.34 -14.12
N ILE A 248 18.67 7.46 -14.66
CA ILE A 248 19.78 7.88 -15.55
C ILE A 248 19.21 8.52 -16.82
N GLY A 249 18.21 7.93 -17.44
CA GLY A 249 17.58 8.45 -18.67
C GLY A 249 16.92 9.83 -18.48
N LEU A 250 16.49 10.15 -17.27
CA LEU A 250 15.91 11.44 -16.92
C LEU A 250 16.93 12.42 -16.31
N THR A 251 18.20 12.05 -16.18
CA THR A 251 19.29 12.98 -15.81
C THR A 251 19.35 14.14 -16.80
N GLY A 252 19.32 15.35 -16.39
CA GLY A 252 19.23 16.54 -17.27
C GLY A 252 17.81 17.07 -17.47
N LEU A 253 16.85 16.54 -16.73
CA LEU A 253 15.53 17.11 -16.50
C LEU A 253 15.41 17.50 -15.01
N PRO A 254 16.09 18.56 -14.55
CA PRO A 254 16.15 18.90 -13.13
C PRO A 254 14.79 19.28 -12.54
N GLN A 255 13.80 19.55 -13.40
CA GLN A 255 12.43 19.84 -12.98
C GLN A 255 11.61 18.57 -12.64
N VAL A 256 12.16 17.38 -12.92
CA VAL A 256 11.51 16.09 -12.63
C VAL A 256 12.16 15.48 -11.40
N GLU A 257 11.45 15.44 -10.29
CA GLU A 257 11.98 14.96 -9.02
C GLU A 257 11.36 13.59 -8.66
N PHE A 258 12.20 12.62 -8.35
CA PHE A 258 11.76 11.33 -7.82
C PHE A 258 11.55 11.42 -6.31
N GLN A 259 10.68 10.55 -5.77
CA GLN A 259 10.62 10.37 -4.32
C GLN A 259 12.02 10.03 -3.75
N PRO A 260 12.41 10.60 -2.60
CA PRO A 260 13.69 10.30 -1.97
C PRO A 260 13.93 8.81 -1.79
N GLY A 261 15.08 8.32 -2.25
CA GLY A 261 15.49 6.90 -2.16
C GLY A 261 14.87 5.95 -3.19
N TRP A 262 13.89 6.38 -4.00
CA TRP A 262 13.28 5.50 -5.03
C TRP A 262 14.33 5.02 -6.04
N GLY A 263 14.38 3.70 -6.28
CA GLY A 263 15.35 3.09 -7.19
C GLY A 263 16.80 3.11 -6.70
N ALA A 264 17.02 3.39 -5.40
CA ALA A 264 18.29 3.28 -4.70
C ALA A 264 18.12 2.51 -3.39
N ASP A 265 17.35 3.06 -2.46
CA ASP A 265 17.15 2.48 -1.13
C ASP A 265 15.95 1.51 -1.12
N TRP A 266 14.95 1.80 -1.92
CA TRP A 266 13.71 1.02 -2.05
C TRP A 266 13.16 1.02 -3.47
N ILE A 267 12.32 0.03 -3.76
CA ILE A 267 11.67 -0.14 -5.06
C ILE A 267 10.17 -0.38 -4.91
N THR A 268 9.46 -0.12 -5.98
CA THR A 268 8.02 -0.39 -6.12
C THR A 268 7.69 -0.68 -7.58
N SER A 269 6.45 -1.04 -7.86
CA SER A 269 5.96 -1.30 -9.22
C SER A 269 5.55 -0.05 -10.00
N VAL A 270 5.67 1.13 -9.41
CA VAL A 270 5.30 2.40 -10.03
C VAL A 270 6.44 3.41 -9.96
N CYS A 271 6.47 4.34 -10.89
CA CYS A 271 7.37 5.49 -10.88
C CYS A 271 6.54 6.76 -10.79
N CYS A 272 6.46 7.36 -9.62
CA CYS A 272 5.84 8.67 -9.44
C CYS A 272 6.93 9.75 -9.36
N VAL A 273 6.71 10.84 -10.06
CA VAL A 273 7.60 12.01 -10.08
C VAL A 273 6.84 13.28 -9.78
N THR A 274 7.52 14.23 -9.14
CA THR A 274 7.03 15.59 -8.96
C THR A 274 7.48 16.46 -10.12
N LEU A 275 6.57 17.25 -10.66
CA LEU A 275 6.80 18.23 -11.71
C LEU A 275 6.88 19.67 -11.13
N PRO A 276 7.31 20.66 -11.91
CA PRO A 276 7.18 22.08 -11.57
C PRO A 276 5.74 22.46 -11.23
N GLN A 277 5.52 23.68 -10.78
CA GLN A 277 4.24 24.19 -10.31
C GLN A 277 3.10 23.91 -11.29
N ASP A 278 2.04 23.29 -10.79
CA ASP A 278 0.75 23.04 -11.47
C ASP A 278 0.85 22.48 -12.91
N ALA A 279 1.99 21.85 -13.25
CA ALA A 279 2.30 21.42 -14.61
C ALA A 279 1.69 20.06 -14.99
N ALA A 280 1.14 19.31 -14.05
CA ALA A 280 0.79 17.92 -14.29
C ALA A 280 -0.23 17.75 -15.42
N ASP A 281 -1.31 18.56 -15.48
CA ASP A 281 -2.34 18.43 -16.52
C ASP A 281 -1.78 18.73 -17.92
N ALA A 282 -0.98 19.79 -18.05
CA ALA A 282 -0.36 20.17 -19.33
C ALA A 282 0.68 19.13 -19.79
N VAL A 283 1.50 18.64 -18.85
CA VAL A 283 2.51 17.62 -19.15
C VAL A 283 1.86 16.31 -19.53
N GLU A 284 0.82 15.84 -18.83
CA GLU A 284 0.08 14.62 -19.19
C GLU A 284 -0.55 14.73 -20.57
N ALA A 285 -1.19 15.85 -20.90
CA ALA A 285 -1.76 16.08 -22.23
C ALA A 285 -0.69 16.04 -23.32
N SER A 286 0.48 16.65 -23.08
CA SER A 286 1.60 16.63 -24.03
C SER A 286 2.21 15.24 -24.18
N LEU A 287 2.36 14.49 -23.11
CA LEU A 287 2.85 13.08 -23.14
C LEU A 287 1.90 12.17 -23.90
N ALA A 288 0.60 12.27 -23.63
CA ALA A 288 -0.44 11.51 -24.33
C ALA A 288 -0.44 11.78 -25.83
N ALA A 289 -0.27 13.05 -26.26
CA ALA A 289 -0.15 13.41 -27.68
C ALA A 289 1.09 12.80 -28.37
N GLN A 290 2.10 12.41 -27.57
CA GLN A 290 3.32 11.74 -28.04
C GLN A 290 3.29 10.21 -27.84
N GLY A 291 2.14 9.63 -27.47
CA GLY A 291 1.96 8.20 -27.24
C GLY A 291 2.69 7.69 -25.99
N VAL A 292 2.83 8.53 -24.96
CA VAL A 292 3.36 8.16 -23.64
C VAL A 292 2.24 8.29 -22.62
N ASP A 293 1.73 7.14 -22.16
CA ASP A 293 0.68 7.09 -21.15
C ASP A 293 1.22 7.44 -19.76
N THR A 294 0.42 8.12 -18.98
CA THR A 294 0.70 8.48 -17.58
C THR A 294 -0.45 8.09 -16.67
N ARG A 295 -0.23 8.17 -15.35
CA ARG A 295 -1.30 7.94 -14.39
C ARG A 295 -1.24 8.89 -13.21
N ARG A 296 -2.38 9.48 -12.90
CA ARG A 296 -2.64 10.18 -11.62
C ARG A 296 -3.15 9.16 -10.62
N TRP A 297 -2.24 8.40 -9.99
CA TRP A 297 -2.59 7.27 -9.13
C TRP A 297 -3.55 7.62 -8.00
N TRP A 298 -3.40 8.81 -7.41
CA TRP A 298 -4.24 9.30 -6.32
C TRP A 298 -5.01 10.59 -6.69
N GLY A 299 -5.00 10.97 -7.95
CA GLY A 299 -5.71 12.14 -8.47
C GLY A 299 -5.34 13.42 -7.75
N LEU A 300 -6.34 14.11 -7.22
CA LEU A 300 -6.19 15.30 -6.38
C LEU A 300 -6.15 14.96 -4.87
N GLY A 301 -5.96 13.69 -4.53
CA GLY A 301 -6.05 13.15 -3.18
C GLY A 301 -7.35 12.39 -2.92
N CYS A 302 -7.34 11.52 -1.94
CA CYS A 302 -8.46 10.66 -1.58
C CYS A 302 -9.73 11.47 -1.23
N HIS A 303 -9.55 12.56 -0.49
CA HIS A 303 -10.62 13.46 -0.05
C HIS A 303 -11.40 14.12 -1.20
N ALA A 304 -10.79 14.23 -2.37
CA ALA A 304 -11.41 14.83 -3.56
C ALA A 304 -12.42 13.89 -4.25
N SER A 305 -12.47 12.61 -3.86
CA SER A 305 -13.45 11.67 -4.39
C SER A 305 -14.87 12.04 -3.91
N PRO A 306 -15.89 12.03 -4.79
CA PRO A 306 -17.26 12.40 -4.41
C PRO A 306 -17.81 11.63 -3.21
N ALA A 307 -17.41 10.36 -3.06
CA ALA A 307 -17.82 9.50 -1.94
C ALA A 307 -17.33 10.00 -0.56
N PHE A 308 -16.37 10.90 -0.52
CA PHE A 308 -15.73 11.41 0.71
C PHE A 308 -15.84 12.92 0.88
N ALA A 309 -16.63 13.60 0.02
CA ALA A 309 -16.71 15.05 -0.02
C ALA A 309 -17.13 15.68 1.32
N ASP A 310 -18.01 15.01 2.06
CA ASP A 310 -18.58 15.47 3.32
C ASP A 310 -17.81 14.98 4.57
N LEU A 311 -16.71 14.23 4.38
CA LEU A 311 -15.94 13.71 5.51
C LEU A 311 -15.03 14.79 6.12
N PRO A 312 -14.77 14.70 7.44
CA PRO A 312 -13.93 15.64 8.16
C PRO A 312 -12.52 15.75 7.56
N ARG A 313 -12.03 16.97 7.43
CA ARG A 313 -10.67 17.27 6.96
C ARG A 313 -10.16 18.57 7.56
N GLU A 314 -8.84 18.69 7.65
CA GLU A 314 -8.15 19.96 7.89
C GLU A 314 -7.81 20.67 6.57
N PRO A 315 -7.20 21.86 6.56
CA PRO A 315 -6.58 22.43 5.35
C PRO A 315 -5.54 21.47 4.76
N LEU A 316 -5.58 21.24 3.44
CA LEU A 316 -4.84 20.18 2.76
C LEU A 316 -3.86 20.75 1.71
N ASP A 317 -3.13 21.81 2.08
CA ASP A 317 -2.31 22.59 1.16
C ASP A 317 -1.21 21.78 0.47
N ALA A 318 -0.52 20.87 1.19
CA ALA A 318 0.50 20.02 0.62
C ALA A 318 -0.13 18.93 -0.29
N THR A 319 -1.23 18.31 0.14
CA THR A 319 -1.99 17.38 -0.68
C THR A 319 -2.47 17.99 -1.98
N ASP A 320 -3.00 19.21 -1.93
CA ASP A 320 -3.47 19.96 -3.11
C ASP A 320 -2.31 20.28 -4.07
N ARG A 321 -1.15 20.68 -3.55
CA ARG A 321 0.04 20.88 -4.38
C ARG A 321 0.52 19.58 -5.01
N LEU A 322 0.60 18.49 -4.25
CA LEU A 322 0.97 17.18 -4.77
C LEU A 322 0.00 16.71 -5.86
N GLY A 323 -1.29 16.89 -5.66
CA GLY A 323 -2.33 16.57 -6.64
C GLY A 323 -2.14 17.25 -7.98
N ARG A 324 -1.58 18.47 -8.03
CA ARG A 324 -1.32 19.23 -9.26
C ARG A 324 0.07 19.01 -9.87
N ARG A 325 0.96 18.29 -9.16
CA ARG A 325 2.38 18.16 -9.54
C ARG A 325 2.82 16.73 -9.76
N VAL A 326 2.18 15.73 -9.12
CA VAL A 326 2.64 14.34 -9.17
C VAL A 326 1.97 13.59 -10.31
N ILE A 327 2.79 12.97 -11.17
CA ILE A 327 2.37 12.03 -12.19
C ILE A 327 3.10 10.71 -12.06
N GLY A 328 2.46 9.61 -12.47
CA GLY A 328 3.09 8.31 -12.65
C GLY A 328 3.56 8.15 -14.09
N LEU A 329 4.84 7.90 -14.26
CA LEU A 329 5.46 7.59 -15.56
C LEU A 329 5.31 6.10 -15.88
N PRO A 330 5.39 5.70 -17.17
CA PRO A 330 5.47 4.30 -17.55
C PRO A 330 6.66 3.63 -16.87
N PHE A 331 6.40 2.55 -16.15
CA PHE A 331 7.43 1.81 -15.44
C PHE A 331 7.11 0.31 -15.39
N SER A 332 8.08 -0.50 -15.77
CA SER A 332 8.07 -1.96 -15.62
C SER A 332 9.48 -2.51 -15.53
N ILE A 333 9.61 -3.75 -15.06
CA ILE A 333 10.90 -4.45 -14.97
C ILE A 333 11.51 -4.78 -16.35
N ASP A 334 10.72 -4.68 -17.41
CA ASP A 334 11.11 -4.99 -18.79
C ASP A 334 11.35 -3.71 -19.63
N LEU A 335 11.35 -2.53 -19.00
CA LEU A 335 11.52 -1.26 -19.69
C LEU A 335 12.88 -1.19 -20.41
N THR A 336 12.84 -0.97 -21.71
CA THR A 336 14.04 -0.91 -22.55
C THR A 336 14.67 0.48 -22.58
N SER A 337 15.95 0.57 -22.93
CA SER A 337 16.64 1.86 -23.10
C SER A 337 15.97 2.74 -24.18
N ALA A 338 15.41 2.14 -25.23
CA ALA A 338 14.69 2.86 -26.28
C ALA A 338 13.40 3.50 -25.75
N GLU A 339 12.64 2.77 -24.94
CA GLU A 339 11.43 3.29 -24.29
C GLU A 339 11.76 4.40 -23.29
N ILE A 340 12.80 4.22 -22.49
CA ILE A 340 13.30 5.26 -21.58
C ILE A 340 13.70 6.52 -22.37
N GLY A 341 14.39 6.36 -23.49
CA GLY A 341 14.75 7.47 -24.38
C GLY A 341 13.52 8.21 -24.90
N ARG A 342 12.45 7.50 -25.28
CA ARG A 342 11.17 8.09 -25.70
C ARG A 342 10.49 8.85 -24.56
N ILE A 343 10.42 8.28 -23.38
CA ILE A 343 9.86 8.95 -22.18
C ILE A 343 10.63 10.24 -21.90
N ALA A 344 11.96 10.19 -21.89
CA ALA A 344 12.82 11.35 -21.64
C ALA A 344 12.64 12.45 -22.69
N ALA A 345 12.56 12.10 -23.97
CA ALA A 345 12.35 13.04 -25.06
C ALA A 345 10.98 13.71 -24.97
N ALA A 346 9.92 12.93 -24.71
CA ALA A 346 8.57 13.41 -24.55
C ALA A 346 8.42 14.34 -23.34
N LEU A 347 9.02 13.99 -22.20
CA LEU A 347 9.04 14.84 -21.00
C LEU A 347 9.77 16.16 -21.26
N ARG A 348 10.94 16.11 -21.94
CA ARG A 348 11.70 17.33 -22.28
C ARG A 348 10.86 18.26 -23.15
N HIS A 349 10.17 17.72 -24.15
CA HIS A 349 9.28 18.50 -24.99
C HIS A 349 8.10 19.08 -24.19
N ALA A 350 7.46 18.29 -23.36
CA ALA A 350 6.34 18.73 -22.52
C ALA A 350 6.75 19.87 -21.58
N LEU A 351 7.91 19.75 -20.94
CA LEU A 351 8.42 20.72 -19.97
C LEU A 351 8.98 22.00 -20.63
N SER A 352 9.27 22.00 -21.94
CA SER A 352 9.69 23.22 -22.66
C SER A 352 8.50 24.16 -22.96
N GLY A 353 7.29 23.69 -22.81
CA GLY A 353 6.06 24.46 -23.02
C GLY A 353 5.38 24.94 -21.72
N VAL A 354 5.98 24.64 -20.56
CA VAL A 354 5.52 24.99 -19.22
C VAL A 354 6.61 25.84 -18.54
#